data_76e29c0ce74dc1a86fd9da899b6c150f
#
_entry.id   76e29c0ce74dc1a86fd9da899b6c150f
#
_cell.length_a   1.000
_cell.length_b   1.000
_cell.length_c   1.000
_cell.angle_alpha   90.00
_cell.angle_beta   90.00
_cell.angle_gamma   90.00
#
_symmetry.space_group_name_H-M   'P 1'
#
loop_
_entity.id
_entity.type
_entity.pdbx_description
1 polymer ?
#
loop_
_entity_poly.entity_id
_entity_poly.type
_entity_poly.pdbx_seq_one_letter_code
_entity_poly.pdbx_strand_id
1 'polypeptide(L)'
;STLIFKELHKAGVKTHYIETINDRDQVCRRVTIIPLEVIVRNVIAGSMAQRLGIEEGTQPSNVIFDICYKKDELGDPLINDYHALAMQLCTREELDQIASYAFKINEILKAFFKEINVDLVDFKLEFGKLSDGTIVLADEISPDTCRFWDATTHEKLDKDRFRRDMD
;
A
#
# COMPACT_ATOMS: atom_id res chain seq x y z
N SER A 1 -12.17 -0.95 -2.50
CA SER A 1 -11.41 -1.68 -1.46
C SER A 1 -11.78 -3.16 -1.40
N THR A 2 -13.06 -3.48 -1.37
CA THR A 2 -13.54 -4.88 -1.34
C THR A 2 -13.00 -5.70 -2.52
N LEU A 3 -13.07 -5.16 -3.72
CA LEU A 3 -12.59 -5.84 -4.92
C LEU A 3 -11.09 -6.16 -4.82
N ILE A 4 -10.31 -5.21 -4.32
CA ILE A 4 -8.87 -5.39 -4.15
C ILE A 4 -8.58 -6.45 -3.08
N PHE A 5 -9.27 -6.43 -1.95
CA PHE A 5 -9.10 -7.47 -0.93
C PHE A 5 -9.43 -8.87 -1.46
N LYS A 6 -10.47 -8.99 -2.28
CA LYS A 6 -10.82 -10.27 -2.90
C LYS A 6 -9.74 -10.75 -3.86
N GLU A 7 -9.17 -9.88 -4.68
CA GLU A 7 -8.06 -10.22 -5.57
C GLU A 7 -6.82 -10.66 -4.78
N LEU A 8 -6.51 -9.98 -3.67
CA LEU A 8 -5.39 -10.34 -2.82
C LEU A 8 -5.61 -11.69 -2.14
N HIS A 9 -6.80 -11.97 -1.63
CA HIS A 9 -7.15 -13.28 -1.05
C HIS A 9 -7.03 -14.40 -2.07
N LYS A 10 -7.52 -14.17 -3.28
CA LYS A 10 -7.43 -15.12 -4.39
C LYS A 10 -5.98 -15.47 -4.73
N ALA A 11 -5.08 -14.52 -4.59
CA ALA A 11 -3.65 -14.70 -4.81
C ALA A 11 -2.90 -15.20 -3.56
N GLY A 12 -3.59 -15.46 -2.46
CA GLY A 12 -3.02 -16.00 -1.23
C GLY A 12 -2.45 -14.99 -0.26
N VAL A 13 -2.75 -13.70 -0.43
CA VAL A 13 -2.31 -12.66 0.50
C VAL A 13 -3.25 -12.59 1.69
N LYS A 14 -2.69 -12.62 2.91
CA LYS A 14 -3.46 -12.55 4.15
C LYS A 14 -3.83 -11.10 4.47
N THR A 15 -5.13 -10.85 4.62
CA THR A 15 -5.66 -9.53 4.99
C THR A 15 -6.58 -9.65 6.19
N HIS A 16 -6.98 -8.51 6.75
CA HIS A 16 -7.95 -8.47 7.85
C HIS A 16 -9.40 -8.55 7.33
N TYR A 17 -9.60 -8.42 6.02
CA TYR A 17 -10.92 -8.48 5.40
C TYR A 17 -11.55 -9.88 5.54
N ILE A 18 -12.82 -9.94 5.91
CA ILE A 18 -13.60 -11.18 6.00
C ILE A 18 -14.68 -11.17 4.92
N GLU A 19 -15.57 -10.17 4.97
CA GLU A 19 -16.66 -10.07 3.99
C GLU A 19 -17.18 -8.64 3.88
N THR A 20 -17.93 -8.37 2.82
CA THR A 20 -18.64 -7.11 2.63
C THR A 20 -20.10 -7.31 2.98
N ILE A 21 -20.60 -6.53 3.95
CA ILE A 21 -22.00 -6.57 4.36
C ILE A 21 -22.86 -5.76 3.39
N ASN A 22 -22.38 -4.59 2.97
CA ASN A 22 -23.02 -3.70 2.01
C ASN A 22 -21.97 -2.80 1.36
N ASP A 23 -22.39 -1.82 0.54
CA ASP A 23 -21.48 -0.94 -0.19
C ASP A 23 -20.55 -0.10 0.72
N ARG A 24 -20.89 0.04 2.00
CA ARG A 24 -20.14 0.87 2.96
C ARG A 24 -19.42 0.07 4.04
N ASP A 25 -19.95 -1.10 4.40
CA ASP A 25 -19.50 -1.85 5.56
C ASP A 25 -18.83 -3.15 5.16
N GLN A 26 -17.75 -3.47 5.84
CA GLN A 26 -17.01 -4.72 5.69
C GLN A 26 -16.85 -5.38 7.05
N VAL A 27 -16.85 -6.71 7.07
CA VAL A 27 -16.47 -7.48 8.26
C VAL A 27 -14.98 -7.78 8.16
N CYS A 28 -14.24 -7.37 9.17
CA CYS A 28 -12.79 -7.55 9.25
C CYS A 28 -12.40 -8.23 10.56
N ARG A 29 -11.29 -8.96 10.52
CA ARG A 29 -10.70 -9.50 11.74
C ARG A 29 -10.14 -8.37 12.58
N ARG A 30 -10.25 -8.49 13.91
CA ARG A 30 -9.63 -7.54 14.82
C ARG A 30 -8.12 -7.71 14.79
N VAL A 31 -7.40 -6.59 14.60
CA VAL A 31 -5.95 -6.60 14.56
C VAL A 31 -5.39 -5.51 15.46
N THR A 32 -4.15 -5.71 15.93
CA THR A 32 -3.35 -4.65 16.52
C THR A 32 -2.52 -4.03 15.43
N ILE A 33 -2.75 -2.77 15.12
CA ILE A 33 -2.04 -2.08 14.02
C ILE A 33 -0.57 -1.93 14.37
N ILE A 34 0.30 -2.30 13.45
CA ILE A 34 1.73 -1.97 13.52
C ILE A 34 1.84 -0.50 13.08
N PRO A 35 2.44 0.38 13.91
CA PRO A 35 2.37 1.82 13.67
C PRO A 35 3.35 2.28 12.58
N LEU A 36 3.31 1.62 11.45
CA LEU A 36 4.09 1.93 10.26
C LEU A 36 3.16 2.13 9.07
N GLU A 37 3.40 3.18 8.30
CA GLU A 37 2.82 3.37 7.00
C GLU A 37 3.85 2.94 5.98
N VAL A 38 3.52 1.95 5.16
CA VAL A 38 4.41 1.37 4.16
C VAL A 38 4.07 1.97 2.81
N ILE A 39 5.07 2.49 2.10
CA ILE A 39 4.88 3.09 0.78
C ILE A 39 5.71 2.29 -0.22
N VAL A 40 5.05 1.80 -1.26
CA VAL A 40 5.69 1.13 -2.38
C VAL A 40 5.61 2.03 -3.60
N ARG A 41 6.75 2.27 -4.26
CA ARG A 41 6.81 3.17 -5.43
C ARG A 41 7.38 2.44 -6.63
N ASN A 42 6.61 2.46 -7.72
CA ASN A 42 7.02 1.93 -9.02
C ASN A 42 7.52 3.04 -9.94
N VAL A 43 7.10 4.28 -9.68
CA VAL A 43 7.48 5.47 -10.43
C VAL A 43 7.77 6.56 -9.40
N ILE A 44 8.74 7.41 -9.66
CA ILE A 44 9.09 8.49 -8.74
C ILE A 44 8.11 9.63 -8.92
N ALA A 45 7.38 9.95 -7.84
CA ALA A 45 6.37 11.00 -7.82
C ALA A 45 6.21 11.56 -6.40
N GLY A 46 5.44 12.63 -6.27
CA GLY A 46 5.07 13.21 -4.99
C GLY A 46 6.25 13.63 -4.13
N SER A 47 6.20 13.29 -2.84
CA SER A 47 7.19 13.76 -1.86
C SER A 47 8.61 13.27 -2.16
N MET A 48 8.76 12.08 -2.72
CA MET A 48 10.08 11.57 -3.08
C MET A 48 10.72 12.41 -4.20
N ALA A 49 9.93 12.75 -5.22
CA ALA A 49 10.42 13.59 -6.31
C ALA A 49 10.90 14.95 -5.80
N GLN A 50 10.12 15.57 -4.92
CA GLN A 50 10.47 16.86 -4.32
C GLN A 50 11.69 16.74 -3.38
N ARG A 51 11.67 15.76 -2.50
CA ARG A 51 12.71 15.60 -1.47
C ARG A 51 14.09 15.31 -2.08
N LEU A 52 14.12 14.51 -3.15
CA LEU A 52 15.38 14.11 -3.78
C LEU A 52 15.73 14.90 -5.04
N GLY A 53 14.88 15.87 -5.44
CA GLY A 53 15.12 16.69 -6.61
C GLY A 53 15.12 15.91 -7.92
N ILE A 54 14.27 14.88 -8.01
CA ILE A 54 14.15 14.01 -9.18
C ILE A 54 12.88 14.41 -9.93
N GLU A 55 12.96 14.45 -11.27
CA GLU A 55 11.81 14.76 -12.10
C GLU A 55 10.69 13.75 -11.89
N GLU A 56 9.46 14.24 -11.66
CA GLU A 56 8.28 13.39 -11.51
C GLU A 56 8.07 12.55 -12.77
N GLY A 57 7.80 11.27 -12.61
CA GLY A 57 7.64 10.35 -13.73
C GLY A 57 8.89 9.54 -14.05
N THR A 58 10.02 9.84 -13.39
CA THR A 58 11.26 9.06 -13.58
C THR A 58 11.04 7.61 -13.17
N GLN A 59 11.51 6.68 -14.02
CA GLN A 59 11.47 5.26 -13.72
C GLN A 59 12.68 4.88 -12.87
N PRO A 60 12.47 4.41 -11.64
CA PRO A 60 13.59 3.95 -10.82
C PRO A 60 14.13 2.61 -11.34
N SER A 61 15.38 2.31 -11.03
CA SER A 61 15.99 1.04 -11.43
C SER A 61 15.48 -0.16 -10.63
N ASN A 62 14.79 0.09 -9.52
CA ASN A 62 14.18 -0.94 -8.67
C ASN A 62 12.93 -0.37 -8.02
N VAL A 63 12.07 -1.28 -7.55
CA VAL A 63 10.91 -0.90 -6.74
C VAL A 63 11.39 -0.27 -5.42
N ILE A 64 10.78 0.82 -5.03
CA ILE A 64 11.15 1.56 -3.82
C ILE A 64 10.21 1.19 -2.68
N PHE A 65 10.79 0.94 -1.52
CA PHE A 65 10.08 0.61 -0.29
C PHE A 65 10.45 1.65 0.77
N ASP A 66 9.46 2.44 1.18
CA ASP A 66 9.62 3.45 2.24
C ASP A 66 8.75 3.08 3.43
N ILE A 67 9.19 3.45 4.63
CA ILE A 67 8.37 3.36 5.83
C ILE A 67 8.30 4.71 6.52
N CYS A 68 7.10 5.03 7.02
CA CYS A 68 6.85 6.21 7.84
C CYS A 68 6.34 5.78 9.19
N TYR A 69 6.70 6.53 10.23
CA TYR A 69 6.12 6.34 11.54
C TYR A 69 4.70 6.90 11.53
N LYS A 70 3.72 6.05 11.78
CA LYS A 70 2.31 6.46 11.78
C LYS A 70 1.99 7.21 13.07
N LYS A 71 2.13 8.51 13.03
CA LYS A 71 1.89 9.40 14.17
C LYS A 71 1.42 10.76 13.64
N ASP A 72 0.10 10.97 13.68
CA ASP A 72 -0.52 12.17 13.08
C ASP A 72 0.08 13.48 13.62
N GLU A 73 0.35 13.55 14.93
CA GLU A 73 0.92 14.74 15.56
C GLU A 73 2.30 15.09 15.03
N LEU A 74 3.01 14.12 14.46
CA LEU A 74 4.35 14.31 13.90
C LEU A 74 4.35 14.39 12.37
N GLY A 75 3.17 14.30 11.73
CA GLY A 75 3.06 14.32 10.27
C GLY A 75 3.58 13.07 9.61
N ASP A 76 3.51 11.92 10.28
CA ASP A 76 3.92 10.61 9.76
C ASP A 76 5.33 10.66 9.14
N PRO A 77 6.37 10.93 9.93
CA PRO A 77 7.70 11.17 9.40
C PRO A 77 8.31 9.92 8.76
N LEU A 78 9.05 10.14 7.68
CA LEU A 78 9.84 9.09 7.03
C LEU A 78 10.92 8.61 8.00
N ILE A 79 11.03 7.30 8.16
CA ILE A 79 12.05 6.67 9.01
C ILE A 79 12.72 5.53 8.24
N ASN A 80 13.79 5.00 8.79
CA ASN A 80 14.42 3.81 8.24
C ASN A 80 14.22 2.60 9.17
N ASP A 81 14.71 1.44 8.73
CA ASP A 81 14.58 0.18 9.47
C ASP A 81 15.13 0.27 10.90
N TYR A 82 16.27 0.91 11.05
CA TYR A 82 16.92 1.03 12.37
C TYR A 82 16.10 1.89 13.35
N HIS A 83 15.45 2.93 12.85
CA HIS A 83 14.52 3.72 13.66
C HIS A 83 13.35 2.85 14.13
N ALA A 84 12.76 2.09 13.22
CA ALA A 84 11.61 1.22 13.54
C ALA A 84 11.98 0.19 14.61
N LEU A 85 13.15 -0.40 14.51
CA LEU A 85 13.65 -1.37 15.49
C LEU A 85 13.99 -0.72 16.83
N ALA A 86 14.69 0.40 16.80
CA ALA A 86 15.10 1.11 18.02
C ALA A 86 13.90 1.60 18.82
N MET A 87 12.85 2.04 18.14
CA MET A 87 11.61 2.50 18.77
C MET A 87 10.65 1.35 19.11
N GLN A 88 11.03 0.11 18.82
CA GLN A 88 10.23 -1.09 19.07
C GLN A 88 8.84 -1.04 18.39
N LEU A 89 8.78 -0.44 17.21
CA LEU A 89 7.56 -0.43 16.42
C LEU A 89 7.27 -1.80 15.82
N CYS A 90 8.31 -2.55 15.51
CA CYS A 90 8.26 -3.92 15.01
C CYS A 90 9.60 -4.61 15.26
N THR A 91 9.63 -5.93 15.11
CA THR A 91 10.88 -6.69 15.12
C THR A 91 11.49 -6.75 13.72
N ARG A 92 12.75 -7.21 13.61
CA ARG A 92 13.40 -7.42 12.30
C ARG A 92 12.60 -8.41 11.44
N GLU A 93 12.17 -9.51 12.06
CA GLU A 93 11.38 -10.55 11.37
C GLU A 93 10.04 -10.02 10.88
N GLU A 94 9.40 -9.21 11.70
CA GLU A 94 8.13 -8.56 11.31
C GLU A 94 8.32 -7.60 10.14
N LEU A 95 9.37 -6.79 10.18
CA LEU A 95 9.66 -5.83 9.11
C LEU A 95 10.02 -6.56 7.80
N ASP A 96 10.79 -7.62 7.86
CA ASP A 96 11.13 -8.44 6.69
C ASP A 96 9.88 -9.07 6.07
N GLN A 97 8.98 -9.54 6.91
CA GLN A 97 7.72 -10.12 6.47
C GLN A 97 6.80 -9.06 5.83
N ILE A 98 6.74 -7.87 6.42
CA ILE A 98 5.99 -6.73 5.87
C ILE A 98 6.54 -6.36 4.48
N ALA A 99 7.86 -6.26 4.34
CA ALA A 99 8.48 -5.93 3.06
C ALA A 99 8.16 -7.00 2.01
N SER A 100 8.25 -8.28 2.37
CA SER A 100 7.91 -9.39 1.47
C SER A 100 6.45 -9.31 1.00
N TYR A 101 5.52 -9.07 1.93
CA TYR A 101 4.11 -8.89 1.59
C TYR A 101 3.89 -7.67 0.69
N ALA A 102 4.55 -6.56 0.99
CA ALA A 102 4.40 -5.32 0.21
C ALA A 102 4.84 -5.53 -1.24
N PHE A 103 5.96 -6.20 -1.46
CA PHE A 103 6.42 -6.50 -2.82
C PHE A 103 5.49 -7.47 -3.55
N LYS A 104 4.98 -8.48 -2.87
CA LYS A 104 4.01 -9.41 -3.44
C LYS A 104 2.70 -8.70 -3.83
N ILE A 105 2.18 -7.88 -2.93
CA ILE A 105 0.98 -7.07 -3.18
C ILE A 105 1.20 -6.17 -4.39
N ASN A 106 2.38 -5.54 -4.48
CA ASN A 106 2.73 -4.67 -5.60
C ASN A 106 2.61 -5.39 -6.94
N GLU A 107 3.18 -6.60 -7.04
CA GLU A 107 3.12 -7.38 -8.29
C GLU A 107 1.69 -7.74 -8.67
N ILE A 108 0.88 -8.13 -7.69
CA ILE A 108 -0.53 -8.46 -7.90
C ILE A 108 -1.32 -7.23 -8.39
N LEU A 109 -1.15 -6.10 -7.72
CA LEU A 109 -1.89 -4.87 -8.06
C LEU A 109 -1.44 -4.30 -9.40
N LYS A 110 -0.14 -4.34 -9.70
CA LYS A 110 0.38 -3.90 -11.01
C LYS A 110 -0.27 -4.69 -12.15
N ALA A 111 -0.33 -6.01 -12.01
CA ALA A 111 -0.96 -6.88 -13.01
C ALA A 111 -2.45 -6.59 -13.15
N PHE A 112 -3.14 -6.43 -12.02
CA PHE A 112 -4.56 -6.13 -11.99
C PHE A 112 -4.90 -4.82 -12.72
N PHE A 113 -4.18 -3.75 -12.41
CA PHE A 113 -4.42 -2.44 -13.03
C PHE A 113 -3.94 -2.36 -14.47
N LYS A 114 -2.94 -3.16 -14.85
CA LYS A 114 -2.47 -3.23 -16.22
C LYS A 114 -3.57 -3.68 -17.18
N GLU A 115 -4.45 -4.56 -16.74
CA GLU A 115 -5.57 -5.06 -17.55
C GLU A 115 -6.53 -3.95 -17.97
N ILE A 116 -6.62 -2.87 -17.19
CA ILE A 116 -7.46 -1.70 -17.51
C ILE A 116 -6.62 -0.51 -17.99
N ASN A 117 -5.42 -0.76 -18.46
CA ASN A 117 -4.50 0.23 -19.01
C ASN A 117 -4.13 1.34 -18.00
N VAL A 118 -3.87 0.95 -16.77
CA VAL A 118 -3.53 1.86 -15.67
C VAL A 118 -2.17 1.48 -15.09
N ASP A 119 -1.31 2.48 -14.90
CA ASP A 119 -0.05 2.33 -14.17
C ASP A 119 -0.27 2.65 -12.70
N LEU A 120 0.10 1.71 -11.83
CA LEU A 120 0.15 1.93 -10.41
C LEU A 120 1.47 2.62 -10.09
N VAL A 121 1.40 3.91 -9.78
CA VAL A 121 2.58 4.74 -9.54
C VAL A 121 3.16 4.46 -8.17
N ASP A 122 2.36 4.64 -7.15
CA ASP A 122 2.72 4.31 -5.77
C ASP A 122 1.45 4.08 -4.95
N PHE A 123 1.64 3.49 -3.79
CA PHE A 123 0.51 3.24 -2.88
C PHE A 123 1.01 3.04 -1.45
N LYS A 124 0.09 3.19 -0.52
CA LYS A 124 0.34 3.07 0.91
C LYS A 124 -0.36 1.85 1.46
N LEU A 125 0.31 1.15 2.37
CA LEU A 125 -0.21 -0.03 3.07
C LEU A 125 -0.04 0.13 4.56
N GLU A 126 -0.94 -0.49 5.30
CA GLU A 126 -0.80 -0.69 6.74
C GLU A 126 -0.95 -2.17 7.05
N PHE A 127 -0.26 -2.60 8.10
CA PHE A 127 -0.28 -3.99 8.52
C PHE A 127 -0.66 -4.07 10.00
N GLY A 128 -1.22 -5.19 10.38
CA GLY A 128 -1.59 -5.45 11.75
C GLY A 128 -1.26 -6.89 12.14
N LYS A 129 -1.36 -7.17 13.43
CA LYS A 129 -1.18 -8.52 13.96
C LYS A 129 -2.50 -9.04 14.48
N LEU A 130 -2.82 -10.27 14.13
CA LEU A 130 -3.90 -11.02 14.75
C LEU A 130 -3.48 -11.45 16.17
N SER A 131 -4.43 -11.96 16.94
CA SER A 131 -4.16 -12.39 18.33
C SER A 131 -3.10 -13.47 18.44
N ASP A 132 -2.91 -14.27 17.39
CA ASP A 132 -1.88 -15.31 17.34
C ASP A 132 -0.52 -14.81 16.83
N GLY A 133 -0.39 -13.51 16.57
CA GLY A 133 0.84 -12.90 16.05
C GLY A 133 0.98 -12.90 14.54
N THR A 134 0.03 -13.47 13.80
CA THR A 134 0.06 -13.48 12.34
C THR A 134 -0.07 -12.06 11.80
N ILE A 135 0.84 -11.67 10.91
CA ILE A 135 0.80 -10.37 10.25
C ILE A 135 -0.12 -10.46 9.05
N VAL A 136 -1.03 -9.49 8.95
CA VAL A 136 -1.98 -9.39 7.85
C VAL A 136 -2.02 -7.95 7.34
N LEU A 137 -2.38 -7.80 6.06
CA LEU A 137 -2.68 -6.49 5.50
C LEU A 137 -3.94 -5.95 6.18
N ALA A 138 -3.87 -4.73 6.67
CA ALA A 138 -4.95 -4.08 7.39
C ALA A 138 -5.29 -2.74 6.72
N ASP A 139 -6.28 -2.04 7.30
CA ASP A 139 -6.80 -0.78 6.77
C ASP A 139 -7.31 -0.95 5.33
N GLU A 140 -7.25 0.06 4.49
CA GLU A 140 -7.82 -0.02 3.14
C GLU A 140 -6.76 0.11 2.04
N ILE A 141 -7.04 -0.54 0.92
CA ILE A 141 -6.41 -0.22 -0.35
C ILE A 141 -7.53 0.31 -1.25
N SER A 142 -7.45 1.57 -1.60
CA SER A 142 -8.48 2.26 -2.38
C SER A 142 -7.83 3.31 -3.26
N PRO A 143 -8.58 3.94 -4.17
CA PRO A 143 -8.05 5.08 -4.93
C PRO A 143 -7.49 6.20 -4.06
N ASP A 144 -7.94 6.33 -2.80
CA ASP A 144 -7.45 7.36 -1.88
C ASP A 144 -6.04 7.08 -1.36
N THR A 145 -5.60 5.81 -1.35
CA THR A 145 -4.27 5.40 -0.87
C THR A 145 -3.28 5.13 -1.99
N CYS A 146 -3.69 5.32 -3.24
CA CYS A 146 -2.89 5.00 -4.43
C CYS A 146 -2.79 6.19 -5.36
N ARG A 147 -1.70 6.21 -6.17
CA ARG A 147 -1.61 7.08 -7.33
C ARG A 147 -1.63 6.23 -8.58
N PHE A 148 -2.42 6.67 -9.53
CA PHE A 148 -2.62 5.99 -10.79
C PHE A 148 -2.44 6.94 -11.95
N TRP A 149 -1.80 6.46 -13.00
CA TRP A 149 -1.68 7.21 -14.27
C TRP A 149 -2.19 6.33 -15.41
N ASP A 150 -2.75 6.98 -16.43
CA ASP A 150 -3.09 6.29 -17.67
C ASP A 150 -1.81 5.72 -18.29
N ALA A 151 -1.81 4.42 -18.63
CA ALA A 151 -0.59 3.77 -19.12
C ALA A 151 -0.17 4.25 -20.51
N THR A 152 -1.10 4.80 -21.28
CA THR A 152 -0.83 5.32 -22.64
C THR A 152 -0.48 6.80 -22.62
N THR A 153 -1.30 7.63 -21.97
CA THR A 153 -1.17 9.09 -21.99
C THR A 153 -0.35 9.65 -20.85
N HIS A 154 -0.12 8.86 -19.79
CA HIS A 154 0.50 9.25 -18.52
C HIS A 154 -0.29 10.34 -17.77
N GLU A 155 -1.57 10.48 -18.11
CA GLU A 155 -2.46 11.39 -17.41
C GLU A 155 -2.74 10.85 -15.99
N LYS A 156 -2.71 11.75 -14.99
CA LYS A 156 -3.05 11.41 -13.62
C LYS A 156 -4.54 11.12 -13.53
N LEU A 157 -4.88 9.98 -12.90
CA LEU A 157 -6.26 9.55 -12.77
C LEU A 157 -6.79 9.89 -11.39
N ASP A 158 -8.04 10.36 -11.35
CA ASP A 158 -8.71 10.63 -10.09
C ASP A 158 -9.52 9.40 -9.62
N LYS A 159 -9.95 9.44 -8.36
CA LYS A 159 -10.69 8.35 -7.75
C LYS A 159 -12.06 8.11 -8.38
N ASP A 160 -12.70 9.15 -8.93
CA ASP A 160 -14.03 9.01 -9.52
C ASP A 160 -13.98 8.22 -10.82
N ARG A 161 -12.93 8.43 -11.63
CA ARG A 161 -12.69 7.63 -12.82
C ARG A 161 -12.48 6.15 -12.45
N PHE A 162 -11.72 5.88 -11.38
CA PHE A 162 -11.51 4.53 -10.90
C PHE A 162 -12.79 3.84 -10.50
N ARG A 163 -13.68 4.54 -9.79
CA ARG A 163 -14.96 3.98 -9.37
C ARG A 163 -15.79 3.56 -10.56
N ARG A 164 -15.77 4.32 -11.65
CA ARG A 164 -16.52 3.98 -12.87
C ARG A 164 -15.93 2.78 -13.59
N ASP A 165 -14.62 2.66 -13.63
CA ASP A 165 -13.92 1.61 -14.38
C ASP A 165 -13.87 0.27 -13.62
N MET A 166 -14.01 0.30 -12.29
CA MET A 166 -13.88 -0.88 -11.41
C MET A 166 -15.22 -1.43 -10.90
N ASP A 167 -16.31 -0.72 -11.08
CA ASP A 167 -17.65 -1.12 -10.63
C ASP A 167 -18.43 -1.92 -11.72
#